data_3863df3d8dacdd8477fecf2d5295008e
#
_entry.id   3863df3d8dacdd8477fecf2d5295008e
#
_cell.length_a   1.000
_cell.length_b   1.000
_cell.length_c   1.000
_cell.angle_alpha   90.00
_cell.angle_beta   90.00
_cell.angle_gamma   90.00
#
_symmetry.space_group_name_H-M   'P 1'
#
loop_
_entity.id
_entity.type
_entity.pdbx_description
1 polymer ?
#
loop_
_entity_poly.entity_id
_entity_poly.type
_entity_poly.pdbx_seq_one_letter_code
_entity_poly.pdbx_strand_id
1 'polypeptide(L)'
;MLVDDDVNILDAYRRVLRGKLELSVAEGGKEALTILKRSDPFAVIVSDYRMPEMDGIEILARARELCPDTVRIMLTGQADMQAAIDAINQGNIFRFLTKPCPSEIFLKQVYAGMEQYRLIHAERELLDQTLKGSIKVLVDILALVNPMAFSRLGLIRSLAKNLAIQLGEKDIWKVELAALLSQIGCVTVPPPILQRAFRQEDLTPQETALFYSHPQIGCDLLKHIPRMEEVAEAINYQMKNFDGSGYPPSSLGGEDIPLVSRILRVAGDFEGLISTSMPEMKAIRIMQEREGIYDPVILDALKAEVIKLEQERTPVLYAIYELQPGMILAEDILDGNGLVLITKYQEITDVLITRLKNYARMGMVQEPIKVISQRTVS
;
A
#
# COMPACT_ATOMS: atom_id res chain seq x y z
N MET A 1 -25.91 -7.73 -10.50
CA MET A 1 -26.05 -9.14 -10.94
C MET A 1 -27.36 -9.72 -10.39
N LEU A 2 -28.07 -10.58 -11.16
CA LEU A 2 -29.24 -11.34 -10.73
C LEU A 2 -28.92 -12.85 -10.81
N VAL A 3 -29.23 -13.59 -9.74
CA VAL A 3 -28.98 -15.03 -9.60
C VAL A 3 -30.29 -15.76 -9.33
N ASP A 4 -30.64 -16.70 -10.17
CA ASP A 4 -31.83 -17.55 -10.06
C ASP A 4 -31.55 -18.86 -10.82
N ASP A 5 -32.10 -19.98 -10.41
CA ASP A 5 -31.97 -21.25 -11.13
C ASP A 5 -32.98 -21.43 -12.27
N ASP A 6 -34.02 -20.58 -12.32
CA ASP A 6 -34.99 -20.57 -13.42
C ASP A 6 -34.62 -19.57 -14.52
N VAL A 7 -34.13 -20.10 -15.64
CA VAL A 7 -33.76 -19.31 -16.83
C VAL A 7 -34.92 -18.43 -17.34
N ASN A 8 -36.18 -18.87 -17.18
CA ASN A 8 -37.33 -18.08 -17.62
C ASN A 8 -37.48 -16.82 -16.77
N ILE A 9 -37.19 -16.91 -15.47
CA ILE A 9 -37.19 -15.75 -14.55
C ILE A 9 -36.08 -14.79 -14.96
N LEU A 10 -34.88 -15.32 -15.19
CA LEU A 10 -33.73 -14.49 -15.62
C LEU A 10 -34.03 -13.76 -16.94
N ASP A 11 -34.61 -14.45 -17.93
CA ASP A 11 -34.98 -13.87 -19.21
C ASP A 11 -36.14 -12.84 -19.11
N ALA A 12 -37.08 -13.08 -18.21
CA ALA A 12 -38.13 -12.10 -17.92
C ALA A 12 -37.53 -10.81 -17.37
N TYR A 13 -36.63 -10.90 -16.40
CA TYR A 13 -35.96 -9.71 -15.86
C TYR A 13 -35.03 -9.05 -16.89
N ARG A 14 -34.30 -9.81 -17.71
CA ARG A 14 -33.51 -9.23 -18.83
C ARG A 14 -34.36 -8.36 -19.76
N ARG A 15 -35.53 -8.85 -20.11
CA ARG A 15 -36.48 -8.08 -20.99
C ARG A 15 -37.00 -6.82 -20.34
N VAL A 16 -37.43 -6.89 -19.09
CA VAL A 16 -38.01 -5.79 -18.33
C VAL A 16 -36.99 -4.72 -17.97
N LEU A 17 -35.74 -5.14 -17.69
CA LEU A 17 -34.65 -4.25 -17.23
C LEU A 17 -33.78 -3.73 -18.37
N ARG A 18 -34.01 -4.18 -19.59
CA ARG A 18 -33.27 -3.76 -20.79
C ARG A 18 -33.31 -2.24 -20.97
N GLY A 19 -32.12 -1.63 -21.08
CA GLY A 19 -31.98 -0.17 -21.22
C GLY A 19 -32.21 0.65 -19.93
N LYS A 20 -32.53 -0.02 -18.82
CA LYS A 20 -32.68 0.63 -17.50
C LYS A 20 -31.50 0.34 -16.57
N LEU A 21 -30.93 -0.84 -16.67
CA LEU A 21 -29.80 -1.32 -15.87
C LEU A 21 -28.85 -2.14 -16.73
N GLU A 22 -27.58 -2.07 -16.40
CA GLU A 22 -26.59 -3.03 -16.89
C GLU A 22 -26.72 -4.29 -16.04
N LEU A 23 -27.27 -5.34 -16.64
CA LEU A 23 -27.66 -6.55 -15.95
C LEU A 23 -26.80 -7.75 -16.40
N SER A 24 -26.03 -8.30 -15.47
CA SER A 24 -25.46 -9.63 -15.58
C SER A 24 -26.37 -10.63 -14.88
N VAL A 25 -26.54 -11.82 -15.43
CA VAL A 25 -27.31 -12.89 -14.81
C VAL A 25 -26.45 -14.14 -14.65
N ALA A 26 -26.79 -14.95 -13.66
CA ALA A 26 -26.17 -16.24 -13.40
C ALA A 26 -27.24 -17.29 -13.11
N GLU A 27 -27.10 -18.45 -13.75
CA GLU A 27 -27.95 -19.61 -13.55
C GLU A 27 -27.43 -20.42 -12.34
N GLY A 28 -27.83 -19.96 -11.14
CA GLY A 28 -27.43 -20.56 -9.87
C GLY A 28 -26.11 -20.08 -9.29
N GLY A 29 -25.80 -20.60 -8.10
CA GLY A 29 -24.74 -20.07 -7.25
C GLY A 29 -23.31 -20.28 -7.77
N LYS A 30 -23.04 -21.40 -8.41
CA LYS A 30 -21.67 -21.71 -8.91
C LYS A 30 -21.26 -20.75 -10.02
N GLU A 31 -22.19 -20.46 -10.94
CA GLU A 31 -21.94 -19.51 -12.02
C GLU A 31 -21.78 -18.10 -11.46
N ALA A 32 -22.65 -17.71 -10.51
CA ALA A 32 -22.56 -16.43 -9.84
C ALA A 32 -21.19 -16.17 -9.20
N LEU A 33 -20.66 -17.16 -8.47
CA LEU A 33 -19.32 -17.06 -7.86
C LEU A 33 -18.19 -17.01 -8.90
N THR A 34 -18.37 -17.68 -10.04
CA THR A 34 -17.39 -17.64 -11.13
C THR A 34 -17.35 -16.25 -11.77
N ILE A 35 -18.52 -15.65 -11.98
CA ILE A 35 -18.64 -14.28 -12.51
C ILE A 35 -18.06 -13.28 -11.51
N LEU A 36 -18.40 -13.37 -10.22
CA LEU A 36 -17.88 -12.47 -9.17
C LEU A 36 -16.35 -12.46 -9.06
N LYS A 37 -15.69 -13.58 -9.34
CA LYS A 37 -14.23 -13.68 -9.31
C LYS A 37 -13.52 -13.09 -10.53
N ARG A 38 -14.24 -12.94 -11.65
CA ARG A 38 -13.65 -12.55 -12.95
C ARG A 38 -14.05 -11.16 -13.43
N SER A 39 -15.15 -10.63 -12.90
CA SER A 39 -15.69 -9.34 -13.30
C SER A 39 -15.33 -8.24 -12.31
N ASP A 40 -15.44 -7.00 -12.74
CA ASP A 40 -15.45 -5.86 -11.84
C ASP A 40 -16.58 -5.99 -10.81
N PRO A 41 -16.42 -5.42 -9.59
CA PRO A 41 -17.42 -5.51 -8.54
C PRO A 41 -18.79 -5.00 -8.97
N PHE A 42 -19.85 -5.78 -8.70
CA PHE A 42 -21.23 -5.37 -8.95
C PHE A 42 -21.71 -4.43 -7.84
N ALA A 43 -22.44 -3.37 -8.21
CA ALA A 43 -23.07 -2.50 -7.22
C ALA A 43 -24.12 -3.25 -6.38
N VAL A 44 -24.91 -4.12 -7.02
CA VAL A 44 -25.98 -4.89 -6.38
C VAL A 44 -25.95 -6.32 -6.87
N ILE A 45 -26.07 -7.27 -5.96
CA ILE A 45 -26.40 -8.67 -6.23
C ILE A 45 -27.79 -8.99 -5.69
N VAL A 46 -28.64 -9.55 -6.54
CA VAL A 46 -29.96 -10.06 -6.17
C VAL A 46 -29.96 -11.55 -6.38
N SER A 47 -30.22 -12.32 -5.33
CA SER A 47 -30.23 -13.79 -5.40
C SER A 47 -31.56 -14.35 -4.98
N ASP A 48 -32.04 -15.36 -5.71
CA ASP A 48 -33.11 -16.20 -5.19
C ASP A 48 -32.65 -16.92 -3.93
N TYR A 49 -33.59 -17.16 -3.01
CA TYR A 49 -33.34 -17.91 -1.79
C TYR A 49 -33.16 -19.41 -2.06
N ARG A 50 -34.11 -20.01 -2.81
CA ARG A 50 -34.12 -21.46 -3.07
C ARG A 50 -33.53 -21.78 -4.41
N MET A 51 -32.30 -22.27 -4.41
CA MET A 51 -31.64 -22.79 -5.60
C MET A 51 -31.00 -24.14 -5.31
N PRO A 52 -30.93 -25.03 -6.30
CA PRO A 52 -30.20 -26.30 -6.18
C PRO A 52 -28.72 -26.09 -5.84
N GLU A 53 -28.12 -27.06 -5.13
CA GLU A 53 -26.71 -27.11 -4.76
C GLU A 53 -26.21 -26.04 -3.81
N MET A 54 -26.63 -24.78 -3.97
CA MET A 54 -26.18 -23.65 -3.17
C MET A 54 -27.35 -22.66 -3.03
N ASP A 55 -27.78 -22.41 -1.81
CA ASP A 55 -28.86 -21.47 -1.55
C ASP A 55 -28.43 -20.00 -1.61
N GLY A 56 -29.40 -19.08 -1.63
CA GLY A 56 -29.14 -17.66 -1.73
C GLY A 56 -28.37 -17.09 -0.53
N ILE A 57 -28.53 -17.66 0.67
CA ILE A 57 -27.80 -17.24 1.86
C ILE A 57 -26.30 -17.52 1.68
N GLU A 58 -25.97 -18.73 1.27
CA GLU A 58 -24.58 -19.13 1.08
C GLU A 58 -23.90 -18.30 -0.01
N ILE A 59 -24.61 -18.04 -1.12
CA ILE A 59 -24.08 -17.19 -2.21
C ILE A 59 -23.82 -15.76 -1.71
N LEU A 60 -24.78 -15.15 -1.02
CA LEU A 60 -24.65 -13.78 -0.53
C LEU A 60 -23.58 -13.65 0.56
N ALA A 61 -23.38 -14.69 1.37
CA ALA A 61 -22.27 -14.77 2.32
C ALA A 61 -20.91 -14.79 1.61
N ARG A 62 -20.74 -15.67 0.60
CA ARG A 62 -19.50 -15.73 -0.20
C ARG A 62 -19.28 -14.47 -1.04
N ALA A 63 -20.35 -13.86 -1.55
CA ALA A 63 -20.28 -12.57 -2.25
C ALA A 63 -19.78 -11.46 -1.33
N ARG A 64 -20.12 -11.50 -0.03
CA ARG A 64 -19.58 -10.56 0.97
C ARG A 64 -18.09 -10.72 1.17
N GLU A 65 -17.57 -11.94 1.18
CA GLU A 65 -16.13 -12.19 1.32
C GLU A 65 -15.36 -11.73 0.08
N LEU A 66 -15.90 -11.95 -1.11
CA LEU A 66 -15.26 -11.59 -2.38
C LEU A 66 -15.40 -10.10 -2.71
N CYS A 67 -16.57 -9.52 -2.47
CA CYS A 67 -16.95 -8.15 -2.81
C CYS A 67 -17.72 -7.53 -1.63
N PRO A 68 -17.04 -7.10 -0.56
CA PRO A 68 -17.68 -6.65 0.68
C PRO A 68 -18.62 -5.46 0.50
N ASP A 69 -18.34 -4.58 -0.45
CA ASP A 69 -19.11 -3.36 -0.70
C ASP A 69 -20.37 -3.61 -1.56
N THR A 70 -20.44 -4.73 -2.29
CA THR A 70 -21.61 -5.10 -3.09
C THR A 70 -22.84 -5.20 -2.21
N VAL A 71 -23.90 -4.48 -2.56
CA VAL A 71 -25.17 -4.52 -1.83
C VAL A 71 -25.94 -5.80 -2.17
N ARG A 72 -26.38 -6.51 -1.15
CA ARG A 72 -27.00 -7.84 -1.25
C ARG A 72 -28.49 -7.78 -1.00
N ILE A 73 -29.27 -8.23 -1.98
CA ILE A 73 -30.73 -8.32 -1.93
C ILE A 73 -31.11 -9.78 -2.13
N MET A 74 -32.09 -10.26 -1.38
CA MET A 74 -32.61 -11.62 -1.52
C MET A 74 -34.04 -11.60 -2.04
N LEU A 75 -34.33 -12.47 -3.01
CA LEU A 75 -35.69 -12.81 -3.44
C LEU A 75 -36.15 -14.06 -2.68
N THR A 76 -37.33 -14.07 -2.09
CA THR A 76 -37.84 -15.20 -1.29
C THR A 76 -39.32 -15.40 -1.48
N GLY A 77 -39.78 -16.64 -1.39
CA GLY A 77 -41.20 -16.96 -1.34
C GLY A 77 -41.81 -16.63 0.02
N GLN A 78 -43.14 -16.47 0.09
CA GLN A 78 -43.87 -16.16 1.34
C GLN A 78 -43.64 -17.21 2.46
N ALA A 79 -43.44 -18.49 2.10
CA ALA A 79 -43.23 -19.57 3.06
C ALA A 79 -41.84 -19.53 3.76
N ASP A 80 -40.87 -18.82 3.18
CA ASP A 80 -39.48 -18.84 3.62
C ASP A 80 -39.07 -17.57 4.37
N MET A 81 -40.04 -16.67 4.62
CA MET A 81 -39.77 -15.36 5.23
C MET A 81 -39.14 -15.46 6.61
N GLN A 82 -39.47 -16.47 7.44
CA GLN A 82 -38.91 -16.64 8.76
C GLN A 82 -37.45 -17.05 8.72
N ALA A 83 -37.09 -17.99 7.84
CA ALA A 83 -35.69 -18.39 7.61
C ALA A 83 -34.85 -17.24 7.04
N ALA A 84 -35.46 -16.41 6.18
CA ALA A 84 -34.84 -15.21 5.66
C ALA A 84 -34.55 -14.16 6.74
N ILE A 85 -35.45 -13.98 7.71
CA ILE A 85 -35.26 -13.05 8.86
C ILE A 85 -34.09 -13.52 9.73
N ASP A 86 -33.93 -14.82 9.98
CA ASP A 86 -32.81 -15.36 10.75
C ASP A 86 -31.47 -15.15 10.02
N ALA A 87 -31.49 -15.15 8.68
CA ALA A 87 -30.32 -14.85 7.85
C ALA A 87 -29.91 -13.36 7.87
N ILE A 88 -30.80 -12.41 8.20
CA ILE A 88 -30.44 -11.00 8.39
C ILE A 88 -29.36 -10.85 9.43
N ASN A 89 -29.46 -11.58 10.54
CA ASN A 89 -28.53 -11.50 11.65
C ASN A 89 -27.14 -12.11 11.32
N GLN A 90 -27.04 -12.95 10.29
CA GLN A 90 -25.81 -13.63 9.90
C GLN A 90 -25.15 -13.04 8.64
N GLY A 91 -25.91 -12.42 7.72
CA GLY A 91 -25.45 -12.15 6.36
C GLY A 91 -25.35 -10.69 5.91
N ASN A 92 -25.75 -9.70 6.71
CA ASN A 92 -25.81 -8.30 6.26
C ASN A 92 -26.55 -8.15 4.91
N ILE A 93 -27.77 -8.73 4.81
CA ILE A 93 -28.62 -8.57 3.64
C ILE A 93 -29.30 -7.20 3.73
N PHE A 94 -29.15 -6.40 2.67
CA PHE A 94 -29.70 -5.03 2.63
C PHE A 94 -31.23 -5.05 2.63
N ARG A 95 -31.83 -5.95 1.80
CA ARG A 95 -33.29 -6.09 1.70
C ARG A 95 -33.73 -7.47 1.24
N PHE A 96 -34.97 -7.80 1.60
CA PHE A 96 -35.73 -8.94 1.07
C PHE A 96 -36.84 -8.46 0.14
N LEU A 97 -37.06 -9.23 -0.92
CA LEU A 97 -38.17 -9.05 -1.84
C LEU A 97 -38.95 -10.33 -1.90
N THR A 98 -40.27 -10.25 -1.78
CA THR A 98 -41.14 -11.43 -1.84
C THR A 98 -41.55 -11.72 -3.27
N LYS A 99 -41.48 -13.00 -3.68
CA LYS A 99 -42.01 -13.49 -4.95
C LYS A 99 -43.52 -13.74 -4.82
N PRO A 100 -44.37 -13.33 -5.80
CA PRO A 100 -44.02 -12.59 -7.01
C PRO A 100 -43.68 -11.13 -6.75
N CYS A 101 -42.58 -10.62 -7.31
CA CYS A 101 -42.12 -9.25 -7.15
C CYS A 101 -42.47 -8.43 -8.41
N PRO A 102 -43.37 -7.43 -8.32
CA PRO A 102 -43.65 -6.54 -9.44
C PRO A 102 -42.36 -5.81 -9.90
N SER A 103 -42.18 -5.69 -11.21
CA SER A 103 -40.98 -5.10 -11.80
C SER A 103 -40.67 -3.69 -11.32
N GLU A 104 -41.69 -2.90 -11.04
CA GLU A 104 -41.51 -1.53 -10.49
C GLU A 104 -40.95 -1.54 -9.07
N ILE A 105 -41.43 -2.48 -8.23
CA ILE A 105 -40.92 -2.67 -6.86
C ILE A 105 -39.48 -3.19 -6.92
N PHE A 106 -39.21 -4.17 -7.79
CA PHE A 106 -37.88 -4.69 -8.00
C PHE A 106 -36.89 -3.61 -8.39
N LEU A 107 -37.22 -2.82 -9.42
CA LEU A 107 -36.37 -1.71 -9.88
C LEU A 107 -36.11 -0.68 -8.77
N LYS A 108 -37.17 -0.29 -8.04
CA LYS A 108 -37.03 0.66 -6.92
C LYS A 108 -36.08 0.17 -5.87
N GLN A 109 -36.08 -1.13 -5.55
CA GLN A 109 -35.19 -1.70 -4.54
C GLN A 109 -33.74 -1.87 -5.06
N VAL A 110 -33.58 -2.22 -6.34
CA VAL A 110 -32.26 -2.26 -6.96
C VAL A 110 -31.63 -0.85 -7.01
N TYR A 111 -32.42 0.18 -7.41
CA TYR A 111 -31.91 1.56 -7.35
C TYR A 111 -31.56 2.02 -5.93
N ALA A 112 -32.34 1.65 -4.93
CA ALA A 112 -31.99 1.93 -3.53
C ALA A 112 -30.69 1.21 -3.12
N GLY A 113 -30.49 -0.01 -3.59
CA GLY A 113 -29.24 -0.75 -3.38
C GLY A 113 -28.05 -0.09 -4.10
N MET A 114 -28.24 0.37 -5.34
CA MET A 114 -27.19 1.10 -6.07
C MET A 114 -26.80 2.41 -5.38
N GLU A 115 -27.76 3.13 -4.83
CA GLU A 115 -27.51 4.36 -4.07
C GLU A 115 -26.76 4.05 -2.77
N GLN A 116 -27.12 2.97 -2.07
CA GLN A 116 -26.39 2.50 -0.90
C GLN A 116 -24.94 2.13 -1.27
N TYR A 117 -24.71 1.43 -2.37
CA TYR A 117 -23.37 1.13 -2.88
C TYR A 117 -22.56 2.39 -3.17
N ARG A 118 -23.18 3.39 -3.84
CA ARG A 118 -22.53 4.69 -4.10
C ARG A 118 -22.13 5.40 -2.82
N LEU A 119 -22.99 5.39 -1.80
CA LEU A 119 -22.70 6.01 -0.50
C LEU A 119 -21.52 5.32 0.19
N ILE A 120 -21.49 3.98 0.21
CA ILE A 120 -20.39 3.20 0.77
C ILE A 120 -19.08 3.53 0.04
N HIS A 121 -19.12 3.55 -1.29
CA HIS A 121 -17.93 3.89 -2.09
C HIS A 121 -17.49 5.35 -1.93
N ALA A 122 -18.42 6.30 -1.92
CA ALA A 122 -18.10 7.71 -1.74
C ALA A 122 -17.49 7.98 -0.36
N GLU A 123 -18.03 7.35 0.68
CA GLU A 123 -17.45 7.44 2.04
C GLU A 123 -16.02 6.88 2.08
N ARG A 124 -15.83 5.70 1.51
CA ARG A 124 -14.50 5.06 1.45
C ARG A 124 -13.51 5.90 0.65
N GLU A 125 -13.91 6.39 -0.51
CA GLU A 125 -13.06 7.23 -1.36
C GLU A 125 -12.70 8.54 -0.66
N LEU A 126 -13.65 9.19 0.01
CA LEU A 126 -13.40 10.40 0.79
C LEU A 126 -12.41 10.14 1.93
N LEU A 127 -12.56 9.03 2.66
CA LEU A 127 -11.64 8.64 3.72
C LEU A 127 -10.24 8.36 3.16
N ASP A 128 -10.13 7.65 2.04
CA ASP A 128 -8.86 7.33 1.41
C ASP A 128 -8.17 8.58 0.86
N GLN A 129 -8.90 9.50 0.24
CA GLN A 129 -8.35 10.78 -0.24
C GLN A 129 -7.92 11.67 0.93
N THR A 130 -8.70 11.73 2.00
CA THR A 130 -8.35 12.50 3.20
C THR A 130 -7.09 11.93 3.86
N LEU A 131 -6.99 10.60 3.98
CA LEU A 131 -5.82 9.94 4.52
C LEU A 131 -4.58 10.23 3.66
N LYS A 132 -4.67 10.02 2.33
CA LYS A 132 -3.56 10.31 1.40
C LYS A 132 -3.13 11.78 1.46
N GLY A 133 -4.09 12.71 1.54
CA GLY A 133 -3.82 14.14 1.69
C GLY A 133 -3.10 14.46 3.00
N SER A 134 -3.55 13.89 4.11
CA SER A 134 -2.93 14.08 5.43
C SER A 134 -1.49 13.54 5.46
N ILE A 135 -1.26 12.36 4.88
CA ILE A 135 0.07 11.77 4.78
C ILE A 135 1.00 12.65 3.94
N LYS A 136 0.51 13.15 2.80
CA LYS A 136 1.30 14.06 1.97
C LYS A 136 1.74 15.28 2.78
N VAL A 137 0.85 15.89 3.54
CA VAL A 137 1.19 17.03 4.41
C VAL A 137 2.24 16.65 5.46
N LEU A 138 2.12 15.49 6.09
CA LEU A 138 3.12 15.01 7.07
C LEU A 138 4.50 14.82 6.43
N VAL A 139 4.56 14.24 5.24
CA VAL A 139 5.80 14.06 4.48
C VAL A 139 6.38 15.41 4.05
N ASP A 140 5.55 16.35 3.60
CA ASP A 140 5.98 17.72 3.23
C ASP A 140 6.52 18.48 4.46
N ILE A 141 5.90 18.33 5.63
CA ILE A 141 6.41 18.90 6.89
C ILE A 141 7.77 18.28 7.23
N LEU A 142 7.91 16.96 7.14
CA LEU A 142 9.19 16.29 7.38
C LEU A 142 10.28 16.82 6.43
N ALA A 143 9.94 17.04 5.16
CA ALA A 143 10.85 17.61 4.17
C ALA A 143 11.35 19.00 4.54
N LEU A 144 10.49 19.81 5.17
CA LEU A 144 10.83 21.18 5.61
C LEU A 144 11.63 21.19 6.92
N VAL A 145 11.21 20.37 7.89
CA VAL A 145 11.79 20.36 9.25
C VAL A 145 13.08 19.55 9.31
N ASN A 146 13.14 18.44 8.57
CA ASN A 146 14.31 17.56 8.54
C ASN A 146 14.63 17.07 7.12
N PRO A 147 15.22 17.93 6.27
CA PRO A 147 15.56 17.57 4.88
C PRO A 147 16.44 16.34 4.76
N MET A 148 17.31 16.08 5.74
CA MET A 148 18.23 14.94 5.76
C MET A 148 17.45 13.62 5.95
N ALA A 149 16.52 13.56 6.90
CA ALA A 149 15.67 12.39 7.08
C ALA A 149 14.77 12.18 5.85
N PHE A 150 14.24 13.27 5.28
CA PHE A 150 13.40 13.21 4.08
C PHE A 150 14.13 12.68 2.85
N SER A 151 15.40 13.06 2.63
CA SER A 151 16.16 12.64 1.43
C SER A 151 16.33 11.12 1.33
N ARG A 152 16.26 10.41 2.45
CA ARG A 152 16.38 8.95 2.53
C ARG A 152 15.10 8.22 2.11
N LEU A 153 13.94 8.87 2.25
CA LEU A 153 12.63 8.20 2.11
C LEU A 153 12.38 7.65 0.71
N GLY A 154 12.87 8.33 -0.32
CA GLY A 154 12.67 7.91 -1.70
C GLY A 154 13.23 6.52 -1.98
N LEU A 155 14.47 6.28 -1.58
CA LEU A 155 15.11 4.99 -1.77
C LEU A 155 14.55 3.91 -0.83
N ILE A 156 14.35 4.23 0.45
CA ILE A 156 13.74 3.29 1.41
C ILE A 156 12.37 2.82 0.90
N ARG A 157 11.52 3.74 0.42
CA ARG A 157 10.21 3.41 -0.15
C ARG A 157 10.32 2.49 -1.36
N SER A 158 11.21 2.83 -2.31
CA SER A 158 11.38 2.04 -3.53
C SER A 158 11.84 0.61 -3.21
N LEU A 159 12.85 0.47 -2.35
CA LEU A 159 13.34 -0.82 -1.90
C LEU A 159 12.27 -1.61 -1.14
N ALA A 160 11.61 -0.98 -0.16
CA ALA A 160 10.58 -1.63 0.63
C ALA A 160 9.42 -2.15 -0.22
N LYS A 161 8.98 -1.35 -1.21
CA LYS A 161 7.95 -1.77 -2.18
C LYS A 161 8.38 -2.99 -2.98
N ASN A 162 9.58 -2.96 -3.57
CA ASN A 162 10.07 -4.04 -4.42
C ASN A 162 10.29 -5.33 -3.61
N LEU A 163 10.83 -5.23 -2.40
CA LEU A 163 10.97 -6.36 -1.48
C LEU A 163 9.61 -6.95 -1.10
N ALA A 164 8.64 -6.11 -0.76
CA ALA A 164 7.30 -6.55 -0.42
C ALA A 164 6.61 -7.31 -1.57
N ILE A 165 6.76 -6.83 -2.81
CA ILE A 165 6.24 -7.51 -4.01
C ILE A 165 6.90 -8.88 -4.18
N GLN A 166 8.24 -8.97 -4.05
CA GLN A 166 8.98 -10.23 -4.17
C GLN A 166 8.58 -11.25 -3.09
N LEU A 167 8.26 -10.76 -1.89
CA LEU A 167 7.83 -11.58 -0.74
C LEU A 167 6.34 -11.93 -0.77
N GLY A 168 5.58 -11.45 -1.78
CA GLY A 168 4.15 -11.75 -1.94
C GLY A 168 3.24 -11.02 -0.96
N GLU A 169 3.70 -9.88 -0.39
CA GLU A 169 2.86 -9.03 0.45
C GLU A 169 1.67 -8.49 -0.37
N LYS A 170 0.48 -8.52 0.22
CA LYS A 170 -0.75 -8.09 -0.46
C LYS A 170 -1.00 -6.60 -0.32
N ASP A 171 -0.70 -6.06 0.85
CA ASP A 171 -0.98 -4.67 1.23
C ASP A 171 0.21 -3.75 0.93
N ILE A 172 0.67 -3.74 -0.31
CA ILE A 172 1.85 -2.94 -0.74
C ILE A 172 1.74 -1.47 -0.32
N TRP A 173 0.53 -0.90 -0.34
CA TRP A 173 0.31 0.48 0.08
C TRP A 173 0.70 0.75 1.54
N LYS A 174 0.50 -0.23 2.46
CA LYS A 174 0.92 -0.12 3.85
C LYS A 174 2.45 -0.08 3.97
N VAL A 175 3.13 -0.90 3.17
CA VAL A 175 4.60 -0.94 3.13
C VAL A 175 5.17 0.39 2.62
N GLU A 176 4.63 0.91 1.50
CA GLU A 176 5.05 2.21 0.96
C GLU A 176 4.81 3.32 1.97
N LEU A 177 3.69 3.26 2.68
CA LEU A 177 3.32 4.25 3.67
C LEU A 177 4.23 4.19 4.91
N ALA A 178 4.50 2.99 5.42
CA ALA A 178 5.42 2.78 6.52
C ALA A 178 6.82 3.28 6.16
N ALA A 179 7.29 3.03 4.93
CA ALA A 179 8.55 3.54 4.44
C ALA A 179 8.60 5.07 4.37
N LEU A 180 7.56 5.72 3.83
CA LEU A 180 7.46 7.19 3.75
C LEU A 180 7.43 7.86 5.11
N LEU A 181 6.85 7.21 6.12
CA LEU A 181 6.70 7.76 7.46
C LEU A 181 7.75 7.22 8.45
N SER A 182 8.63 6.32 8.01
CA SER A 182 9.64 5.65 8.87
C SER A 182 10.53 6.63 9.64
N GLN A 183 10.77 7.81 9.08
CA GLN A 183 11.64 8.81 9.67
C GLN A 183 10.89 9.96 10.35
N ILE A 184 9.55 9.87 10.50
CA ILE A 184 8.76 10.99 11.05
C ILE A 184 9.14 11.33 12.48
N GLY A 185 9.52 10.34 13.28
CA GLY A 185 9.98 10.54 14.65
C GLY A 185 11.34 11.23 14.76
N CYS A 186 12.12 11.29 13.67
CA CYS A 186 13.40 12.00 13.64
C CYS A 186 13.27 13.51 13.85
N VAL A 187 12.05 14.08 13.83
CA VAL A 187 11.82 15.51 14.13
C VAL A 187 12.28 15.90 15.53
N THR A 188 12.40 14.94 16.45
CA THR A 188 12.85 15.17 17.83
C THR A 188 14.35 15.01 18.01
N VAL A 189 15.06 14.47 17.01
CA VAL A 189 16.50 14.19 17.10
C VAL A 189 17.30 15.34 16.48
N PRO A 190 18.25 15.95 17.20
CA PRO A 190 19.08 17.03 16.68
C PRO A 190 19.83 16.65 15.40
N PRO A 191 19.89 17.54 14.39
CA PRO A 191 20.51 17.25 13.09
C PRO A 191 21.95 16.71 13.16
N PRO A 192 22.85 17.17 14.06
CA PRO A 192 24.20 16.62 14.16
C PRO A 192 24.23 15.14 14.58
N ILE A 193 23.27 14.72 15.43
CA ILE A 193 23.16 13.33 15.87
C ILE A 193 22.63 12.47 14.72
N LEU A 194 21.60 12.94 14.01
CA LEU A 194 21.07 12.26 12.83
C LEU A 194 22.14 12.08 11.75
N GLN A 195 22.95 13.10 11.50
CA GLN A 195 24.01 13.04 10.51
C GLN A 195 25.02 11.94 10.82
N ARG A 196 25.48 11.84 12.07
CA ARG A 196 26.40 10.78 12.50
C ARG A 196 25.72 9.39 12.49
N ALA A 197 24.50 9.32 13.02
CA ALA A 197 23.74 8.06 13.02
C ALA A 197 23.54 7.49 11.62
N PHE A 198 23.15 8.33 10.65
CA PHE A 198 22.93 7.91 9.26
C PHE A 198 24.20 7.53 8.52
N ARG A 199 25.35 8.10 8.92
CA ARG A 199 26.67 7.70 8.44
C ARG A 199 27.25 6.51 9.17
N GLN A 200 26.52 5.94 10.13
CA GLN A 200 26.97 4.84 11.00
C GLN A 200 28.27 5.17 11.77
N GLU A 201 28.43 6.45 12.12
CA GLU A 201 29.51 6.94 12.98
C GLU A 201 29.16 6.70 14.46
N ASP A 202 30.20 6.65 15.32
CA ASP A 202 30.03 6.40 16.74
C ASP A 202 29.19 7.50 17.41
N LEU A 203 28.21 7.09 18.19
CA LEU A 203 27.37 7.94 19.03
C LEU A 203 27.69 7.68 20.51
N THR A 204 27.59 8.72 21.33
CA THR A 204 27.61 8.52 22.77
C THR A 204 26.38 7.74 23.24
N PRO A 205 26.40 7.09 24.42
CA PRO A 205 25.23 6.34 24.92
C PRO A 205 23.96 7.17 24.99
N GLN A 206 24.06 8.47 25.32
CA GLN A 206 22.92 9.39 25.39
C GLN A 206 22.37 9.71 24.00
N GLU A 207 23.26 9.94 23.02
CA GLU A 207 22.86 10.18 21.63
C GLU A 207 22.26 8.93 20.98
N THR A 208 22.82 7.76 21.31
CA THR A 208 22.27 6.46 20.90
C THR A 208 20.84 6.29 21.41
N ALA A 209 20.61 6.52 22.71
CA ALA A 209 19.27 6.45 23.28
C ALA A 209 18.29 7.41 22.60
N LEU A 210 18.73 8.64 22.33
CA LEU A 210 17.93 9.65 21.67
C LEU A 210 17.61 9.25 20.21
N PHE A 211 18.59 8.76 19.47
CA PHE A 211 18.38 8.30 18.10
C PHE A 211 17.41 7.10 18.06
N TYR A 212 17.62 6.09 18.88
CA TYR A 212 16.76 4.91 18.90
C TYR A 212 15.37 5.14 19.50
N SER A 213 15.07 6.35 20.01
CA SER A 213 13.70 6.72 20.41
C SER A 213 12.80 7.09 19.24
N HIS A 214 13.37 7.45 18.05
CA HIS A 214 12.57 7.94 16.92
C HIS A 214 11.50 6.96 16.41
N PRO A 215 11.69 5.62 16.40
CA PRO A 215 10.64 4.70 15.97
C PRO A 215 9.41 4.76 16.87
N GLN A 216 9.62 4.77 18.20
CA GLN A 216 8.53 4.88 19.17
C GLN A 216 7.79 6.21 19.02
N ILE A 217 8.51 7.33 18.87
CA ILE A 217 7.92 8.64 18.64
C ILE A 217 7.10 8.65 17.35
N GLY A 218 7.62 8.06 16.27
CA GLY A 218 6.89 7.89 15.02
C GLY A 218 5.60 7.10 15.19
N CYS A 219 5.65 5.99 15.92
CA CYS A 219 4.48 5.20 16.27
C CYS A 219 3.45 6.03 17.06
N ASP A 220 3.89 6.76 18.09
CA ASP A 220 3.02 7.56 18.94
C ASP A 220 2.32 8.71 18.18
N LEU A 221 2.97 9.27 17.18
CA LEU A 221 2.37 10.28 16.28
C LEU A 221 1.30 9.68 15.36
N LEU A 222 1.47 8.43 14.93
CA LEU A 222 0.63 7.81 13.91
C LEU A 222 -0.50 6.93 14.45
N LYS A 223 -0.35 6.31 15.63
CA LYS A 223 -1.30 5.35 16.19
C LYS A 223 -2.72 5.88 16.42
N HIS A 224 -2.88 7.21 16.47
CA HIS A 224 -4.19 7.85 16.65
C HIS A 224 -4.88 8.19 15.31
N ILE A 225 -4.22 7.94 14.18
CA ILE A 225 -4.79 8.14 12.85
C ILE A 225 -5.50 6.83 12.46
N PRO A 226 -6.81 6.85 12.18
CA PRO A 226 -7.54 5.66 11.78
C PRO A 226 -6.87 4.92 10.60
N ARG A 227 -6.83 3.61 10.66
CA ARG A 227 -6.21 2.70 9.66
C ARG A 227 -4.67 2.77 9.59
N MET A 228 -4.03 3.48 10.53
CA MET A 228 -2.57 3.56 10.59
C MET A 228 -1.95 2.67 11.66
N GLU A 229 -2.77 1.88 12.36
CA GLU A 229 -2.32 1.07 13.50
C GLU A 229 -1.19 0.11 13.10
N GLU A 230 -1.36 -0.64 12.02
CA GLU A 230 -0.34 -1.57 11.51
C GLU A 230 0.90 -0.85 10.97
N VAL A 231 0.72 0.32 10.33
CA VAL A 231 1.82 1.17 9.86
C VAL A 231 2.62 1.73 11.03
N ALA A 232 1.92 2.21 12.07
CA ALA A 232 2.54 2.72 13.28
C ALA A 232 3.33 1.62 14.02
N GLU A 233 2.76 0.41 14.10
CA GLU A 233 3.44 -0.76 14.67
C GLU A 233 4.68 -1.13 13.84
N ALA A 234 4.57 -1.16 12.52
CA ALA A 234 5.69 -1.43 11.65
C ALA A 234 6.85 -0.44 11.85
N ILE A 235 6.53 0.84 12.02
CA ILE A 235 7.52 1.88 12.31
C ILE A 235 8.13 1.69 13.71
N ASN A 236 7.33 1.30 14.70
CA ASN A 236 7.84 1.05 16.06
C ASN A 236 8.94 0.00 16.08
N TYR A 237 8.77 -1.08 15.32
CA TYR A 237 9.71 -2.20 15.28
C TYR A 237 10.75 -2.11 14.15
N GLN A 238 10.85 -0.99 13.41
CA GLN A 238 11.79 -0.86 12.28
C GLN A 238 13.28 -0.96 12.67
N MET A 239 13.61 -0.80 13.95
CA MET A 239 14.98 -0.95 14.47
C MET A 239 15.16 -2.24 15.30
N LYS A 240 14.17 -3.15 15.24
CA LYS A 240 14.25 -4.47 15.87
C LYS A 240 15.08 -5.41 15.02
N ASN A 241 16.02 -6.11 15.65
CA ASN A 241 16.84 -7.11 14.97
C ASN A 241 16.12 -8.46 14.91
N PHE A 242 16.42 -9.25 13.91
CA PHE A 242 15.76 -10.54 13.68
C PHE A 242 15.97 -11.53 14.83
N ASP A 243 17.14 -11.48 15.52
CA ASP A 243 17.44 -12.28 16.70
C ASP A 243 16.67 -11.85 17.98
N GLY A 244 15.84 -10.82 17.89
CA GLY A 244 15.08 -10.26 19.01
C GLY A 244 15.82 -9.18 19.80
N SER A 245 17.08 -8.89 19.50
CA SER A 245 17.80 -7.74 20.04
C SER A 245 17.35 -6.43 19.39
N GLY A 246 17.96 -5.30 19.72
CA GLY A 246 17.62 -3.99 19.15
C GLY A 246 16.43 -3.32 19.82
N TYR A 247 15.80 -2.34 19.15
CA TYR A 247 14.77 -1.46 19.70
C TYR A 247 13.43 -1.60 18.99
N PRO A 248 12.32 -1.53 19.72
CA PRO A 248 12.21 -1.39 21.18
C PRO A 248 12.60 -2.69 21.91
N PRO A 249 12.97 -2.62 23.20
CA PRO A 249 13.15 -3.82 24.02
C PRO A 249 11.82 -4.58 24.12
N SER A 250 11.76 -5.79 23.60
CA SER A 250 10.59 -6.66 23.62
C SER A 250 11.03 -8.10 23.43
N SER A 251 10.13 -9.06 23.70
CA SER A 251 10.37 -10.49 23.46
C SER A 251 10.22 -10.92 22.01
N LEU A 252 9.80 -10.02 21.11
CA LEU A 252 9.61 -10.32 19.70
C LEU A 252 10.96 -10.59 19.01
N GLY A 253 10.99 -11.65 18.20
CA GLY A 253 12.15 -12.04 17.40
C GLY A 253 11.73 -12.91 16.23
N GLY A 254 12.60 -13.05 15.23
CA GLY A 254 12.31 -13.86 14.07
C GLY A 254 11.09 -13.36 13.29
N GLU A 255 10.24 -14.29 12.91
CA GLU A 255 9.03 -14.03 12.12
C GLU A 255 7.90 -13.38 12.94
N ASP A 256 7.99 -13.36 14.29
CA ASP A 256 7.03 -12.65 15.13
C ASP A 256 7.14 -11.12 14.97
N ILE A 257 8.28 -10.62 14.49
CA ILE A 257 8.43 -9.21 14.11
C ILE A 257 7.61 -8.96 12.83
N PRO A 258 6.75 -7.93 12.78
CA PRO A 258 5.96 -7.63 11.59
C PRO A 258 6.82 -7.59 10.32
N LEU A 259 6.36 -8.22 9.24
CA LEU A 259 7.10 -8.31 7.96
C LEU A 259 7.56 -6.92 7.48
N VAL A 260 6.67 -5.93 7.56
CA VAL A 260 6.97 -4.55 7.15
C VAL A 260 8.11 -3.97 7.97
N SER A 261 8.18 -4.24 9.29
CA SER A 261 9.30 -3.79 10.14
C SER A 261 10.62 -4.41 9.71
N ARG A 262 10.62 -5.73 9.42
CA ARG A 262 11.82 -6.45 8.92
C ARG A 262 12.29 -5.91 7.57
N ILE A 263 11.36 -5.57 6.67
CA ILE A 263 11.67 -4.92 5.39
C ILE A 263 12.28 -3.54 5.62
N LEU A 264 11.68 -2.72 6.50
CA LEU A 264 12.21 -1.38 6.83
C LEU A 264 13.60 -1.44 7.44
N ARG A 265 13.86 -2.46 8.29
CA ARG A 265 15.17 -2.69 8.89
C ARG A 265 16.25 -2.89 7.82
N VAL A 266 15.97 -3.77 6.85
CA VAL A 266 16.87 -4.08 5.74
C VAL A 266 17.04 -2.87 4.81
N ALA A 267 15.94 -2.25 4.39
CA ALA A 267 15.97 -1.12 3.46
C ALA A 267 16.65 0.12 4.05
N GLY A 268 16.40 0.41 5.34
CA GLY A 268 16.97 1.56 6.03
C GLY A 268 18.46 1.45 6.27
N ASP A 269 18.95 0.27 6.67
CA ASP A 269 20.39 0.05 6.89
C ASP A 269 21.15 -0.01 5.56
N PHE A 270 20.58 -0.64 4.53
CA PHE A 270 21.17 -0.64 3.18
C PHE A 270 21.31 0.78 2.64
N GLU A 271 20.22 1.59 2.73
CA GLU A 271 20.29 2.99 2.33
C GLU A 271 21.36 3.76 3.10
N GLY A 272 21.45 3.56 4.43
CA GLY A 272 22.49 4.19 5.25
C GLY A 272 23.91 3.86 4.80
N LEU A 273 24.19 2.61 4.41
CA LEU A 273 25.50 2.19 3.91
C LEU A 273 25.82 2.83 2.56
N ILE A 274 24.90 2.77 1.59
CA ILE A 274 25.16 3.30 0.26
C ILE A 274 25.15 4.83 0.17
N SER A 275 24.51 5.51 1.11
CA SER A 275 24.54 6.99 1.20
C SER A 275 25.94 7.54 1.51
N THR A 276 26.85 6.69 1.99
CA THR A 276 28.29 7.01 2.15
C THR A 276 29.10 6.76 0.88
N SER A 277 28.48 6.66 -0.28
CA SER A 277 29.10 6.30 -1.58
C SER A 277 29.72 4.89 -1.59
N MET A 278 29.23 4.00 -0.73
CA MET A 278 29.65 2.62 -0.70
C MET A 278 29.01 1.85 -1.88
N PRO A 279 29.78 1.02 -2.63
CA PRO A 279 29.21 0.14 -3.64
C PRO A 279 28.17 -0.82 -3.05
N GLU A 280 27.06 -1.02 -3.75
CA GLU A 280 25.89 -1.77 -3.27
C GLU A 280 26.24 -3.20 -2.87
N MET A 281 27.00 -3.91 -3.69
CA MET A 281 27.41 -5.28 -3.38
C MET A 281 28.33 -5.35 -2.17
N LYS A 282 29.10 -4.29 -1.88
CA LYS A 282 29.89 -4.19 -0.65
C LYS A 282 29.00 -3.98 0.56
N ALA A 283 27.99 -3.11 0.44
CA ALA A 283 26.99 -2.89 1.49
C ALA A 283 26.26 -4.20 1.86
N ILE A 284 25.80 -4.95 0.85
CA ILE A 284 25.17 -6.27 1.05
C ILE A 284 26.10 -7.22 1.80
N ARG A 285 27.39 -7.29 1.43
CA ARG A 285 28.36 -8.15 2.12
C ARG A 285 28.51 -7.78 3.59
N ILE A 286 28.64 -6.48 3.89
CA ILE A 286 28.70 -5.99 5.28
C ILE A 286 27.44 -6.37 6.04
N MET A 287 26.26 -6.27 5.41
CA MET A 287 25.00 -6.67 6.05
C MET A 287 24.95 -8.17 6.30
N GLN A 288 25.44 -9.00 5.38
CA GLN A 288 25.52 -10.46 5.55
C GLN A 288 26.48 -10.89 6.69
N GLU A 289 27.51 -10.11 6.96
CA GLU A 289 28.45 -10.35 8.07
C GLU A 289 27.87 -10.00 9.45
N ARG A 290 26.75 -9.26 9.50
CA ARG A 290 26.04 -8.88 10.72
C ARG A 290 25.01 -9.95 11.11
N GLU A 291 25.49 -11.05 11.70
CA GLU A 291 24.63 -12.17 12.12
C GLU A 291 23.49 -11.70 13.06
N GLY A 292 22.30 -12.25 12.88
CA GLY A 292 21.13 -12.00 13.74
C GLY A 292 20.43 -10.67 13.53
N ILE A 293 21.00 -9.71 12.79
CA ILE A 293 20.40 -8.38 12.62
C ILE A 293 19.23 -8.42 11.63
N TYR A 294 19.40 -9.08 10.50
CA TYR A 294 18.46 -9.04 9.39
C TYR A 294 17.77 -10.38 9.18
N ASP A 295 16.54 -10.33 8.70
CA ASP A 295 15.86 -11.51 8.17
C ASP A 295 16.62 -12.00 6.92
N PRO A 296 17.11 -13.25 6.91
CA PRO A 296 17.92 -13.76 5.81
C PRO A 296 17.14 -13.82 4.49
N VAL A 297 15.82 -14.10 4.54
CA VAL A 297 14.97 -14.15 3.34
C VAL A 297 14.86 -12.76 2.69
N ILE A 298 14.71 -11.72 3.51
CA ILE A 298 14.61 -10.34 3.02
C ILE A 298 15.98 -9.86 2.51
N LEU A 299 17.08 -10.25 3.17
CA LEU A 299 18.41 -9.89 2.73
C LEU A 299 18.78 -10.53 1.39
N ASP A 300 18.37 -11.77 1.16
CA ASP A 300 18.54 -12.45 -0.13
C ASP A 300 17.66 -11.81 -1.22
N ALA A 301 16.45 -11.42 -0.90
CA ALA A 301 15.58 -10.64 -1.81
C ALA A 301 16.20 -9.28 -2.18
N LEU A 302 16.79 -8.56 -1.21
CA LEU A 302 17.52 -7.32 -1.47
C LEU A 302 18.70 -7.54 -2.43
N LYS A 303 19.48 -8.60 -2.20
CA LYS A 303 20.60 -8.95 -3.07
C LYS A 303 20.15 -9.21 -4.52
N ALA A 304 19.05 -9.95 -4.68
CA ALA A 304 18.47 -10.21 -5.99
C ALA A 304 18.00 -8.92 -6.67
N GLU A 305 17.36 -8.01 -5.93
CA GLU A 305 16.91 -6.72 -6.44
C GLU A 305 18.08 -5.84 -6.90
N VAL A 306 19.16 -5.77 -6.13
CA VAL A 306 20.35 -4.99 -6.50
C VAL A 306 21.00 -5.54 -7.77
N ILE A 307 21.14 -6.87 -7.88
CA ILE A 307 21.71 -7.50 -9.09
C ILE A 307 20.84 -7.21 -10.31
N LYS A 308 19.51 -7.29 -10.17
CA LYS A 308 18.57 -6.96 -11.23
C LYS A 308 18.73 -5.50 -11.69
N LEU A 309 18.75 -4.58 -10.74
CA LEU A 309 18.95 -3.16 -11.01
C LEU A 309 20.29 -2.88 -11.71
N GLU A 310 21.38 -3.57 -11.37
CA GLU A 310 22.67 -3.45 -12.05
C GLU A 310 22.61 -3.94 -13.51
N GLN A 311 21.85 -4.99 -13.79
CA GLN A 311 21.69 -5.54 -15.16
C GLN A 311 20.81 -4.68 -16.06
N GLU A 312 19.79 -4.03 -15.48
CA GLU A 312 18.84 -3.18 -16.23
C GLU A 312 19.38 -1.77 -16.52
N ARG A 313 20.55 -1.42 -16.00
CA ARG A 313 21.14 -0.07 -16.06
C ARG A 313 21.88 0.20 -17.37
N THR A 314 21.19 0.85 -18.31
CA THR A 314 21.84 1.74 -19.25
C THR A 314 21.48 3.18 -18.84
N PRO A 315 22.36 3.92 -18.14
CA PRO A 315 22.05 5.29 -17.75
C PRO A 315 21.93 6.17 -18.99
N VAL A 316 20.85 6.95 -19.06
CA VAL A 316 20.63 7.95 -20.10
C VAL A 316 20.84 9.33 -19.49
N LEU A 317 21.50 10.21 -20.24
CA LEU A 317 21.75 11.60 -19.85
C LEU A 317 20.57 12.48 -20.21
N TYR A 318 20.05 13.23 -19.23
CA TYR A 318 18.96 14.17 -19.39
C TYR A 318 19.34 15.56 -18.89
N ALA A 319 18.92 16.60 -19.59
CA ALA A 319 18.93 17.93 -19.01
C ALA A 319 17.79 18.05 -17.97
N ILE A 320 17.93 18.94 -16.98
CA ILE A 320 16.96 19.07 -15.88
C ILE A 320 15.55 19.40 -16.40
N TYR A 321 15.44 20.09 -17.52
CA TYR A 321 14.14 20.43 -18.10
C TYR A 321 13.46 19.25 -18.82
N GLU A 322 14.22 18.19 -19.13
CA GLU A 322 13.73 16.95 -19.78
C GLU A 322 13.30 15.88 -18.75
N LEU A 323 13.63 16.10 -17.48
CA LEU A 323 13.27 15.16 -16.41
C LEU A 323 11.75 15.08 -16.26
N GLN A 324 11.25 13.86 -16.09
CA GLN A 324 9.84 13.58 -15.88
C GLN A 324 9.64 12.84 -14.54
N PRO A 325 8.52 13.06 -13.86
CA PRO A 325 8.14 12.28 -12.68
C PRO A 325 8.10 10.77 -13.02
N GLY A 326 8.60 9.94 -12.08
CA GLY A 326 8.72 8.50 -12.26
C GLY A 326 10.07 8.02 -12.79
N MET A 327 10.93 8.91 -13.32
CA MET A 327 12.32 8.57 -13.63
C MET A 327 13.12 8.32 -12.35
N ILE A 328 14.19 7.53 -12.40
CA ILE A 328 15.03 7.19 -11.25
C ILE A 328 16.45 7.71 -11.47
N LEU A 329 17.02 8.39 -10.50
CA LEU A 329 18.40 8.85 -10.55
C LEU A 329 19.39 7.68 -10.61
N ALA A 330 20.33 7.72 -11.54
CA ALA A 330 21.36 6.70 -11.72
C ALA A 330 22.61 6.93 -10.87
N GLU A 331 22.84 8.16 -10.39
CA GLU A 331 23.96 8.54 -9.55
C GLU A 331 23.56 9.62 -8.55
N ASP A 332 24.39 9.80 -7.50
CA ASP A 332 24.19 10.87 -6.53
C ASP A 332 24.39 12.22 -7.22
N ILE A 333 23.53 13.18 -6.89
CA ILE A 333 23.70 14.57 -7.30
C ILE A 333 24.44 15.29 -6.19
N LEU A 334 25.64 15.78 -6.51
CA LEU A 334 26.53 16.44 -5.59
C LEU A 334 26.50 17.97 -5.83
N ASP A 335 26.77 18.74 -4.77
CA ASP A 335 27.08 20.16 -4.90
C ASP A 335 28.54 20.37 -5.36
N GLY A 336 28.92 21.65 -5.60
CA GLY A 336 30.28 22.01 -6.02
C GLY A 336 31.38 21.65 -4.99
N ASN A 337 31.02 21.29 -3.74
CA ASN A 337 31.91 20.88 -2.68
C ASN A 337 31.91 19.36 -2.44
N GLY A 338 31.17 18.59 -3.26
CA GLY A 338 31.08 17.15 -3.13
C GLY A 338 30.06 16.67 -2.07
N LEU A 339 29.21 17.55 -1.54
CA LEU A 339 28.13 17.18 -0.64
C LEU A 339 26.98 16.57 -1.44
N VAL A 340 26.46 15.43 -1.00
CA VAL A 340 25.31 14.79 -1.63
C VAL A 340 24.05 15.62 -1.37
N LEU A 341 23.50 16.16 -2.43
CA LEU A 341 22.22 16.92 -2.41
C LEU A 341 21.03 15.98 -2.57
N ILE A 342 21.17 14.95 -3.41
CA ILE A 342 20.15 13.95 -3.71
C ILE A 342 20.85 12.63 -3.96
N THR A 343 20.36 11.58 -3.30
CA THR A 343 20.94 10.23 -3.44
C THR A 343 20.48 9.56 -4.72
N LYS A 344 21.33 8.71 -5.29
CA LYS A 344 20.96 7.81 -6.40
C LYS A 344 19.77 6.93 -6.04
N TYR A 345 19.07 6.43 -7.03
CA TYR A 345 17.84 5.62 -6.94
C TYR A 345 16.62 6.35 -6.41
N GLN A 346 16.72 7.63 -6.15
CA GLN A 346 15.55 8.41 -5.80
C GLN A 346 14.67 8.60 -7.06
N GLU A 347 13.36 8.32 -6.89
CA GLU A 347 12.36 8.62 -7.91
C GLU A 347 12.22 10.13 -8.08
N ILE A 348 12.27 10.59 -9.32
CA ILE A 348 12.09 12.00 -9.68
C ILE A 348 10.61 12.34 -9.56
N THR A 349 10.31 13.29 -8.68
CA THR A 349 8.98 13.86 -8.46
C THR A 349 8.94 15.30 -8.95
N ASP A 350 7.75 15.88 -9.13
CA ASP A 350 7.59 17.31 -9.50
C ASP A 350 8.30 18.24 -8.50
N VAL A 351 8.25 17.89 -7.22
CA VAL A 351 8.94 18.63 -6.14
C VAL A 351 10.45 18.55 -6.35
N LEU A 352 10.96 17.37 -6.67
CA LEU A 352 12.38 17.15 -6.90
C LEU A 352 12.87 17.89 -8.16
N ILE A 353 12.09 17.88 -9.24
CA ILE A 353 12.39 18.65 -10.46
C ILE A 353 12.49 20.14 -10.13
N THR A 354 11.55 20.66 -9.36
CA THR A 354 11.55 22.07 -8.93
C THR A 354 12.79 22.39 -8.10
N ARG A 355 13.17 21.49 -7.18
CA ARG A 355 14.38 21.63 -6.35
C ARG A 355 15.66 21.59 -7.20
N LEU A 356 15.75 20.66 -8.15
CA LEU A 356 16.89 20.58 -9.07
C LEU A 356 17.03 21.83 -9.96
N LYS A 357 15.92 22.37 -10.47
CA LYS A 357 15.91 23.65 -11.21
C LYS A 357 16.45 24.81 -10.38
N ASN A 358 16.08 24.85 -9.08
CA ASN A 358 16.58 25.89 -8.19
C ASN A 358 18.09 25.71 -7.91
N TYR A 359 18.55 24.49 -7.66
CA TYR A 359 19.97 24.20 -7.45
C TYR A 359 20.81 24.50 -8.70
N ALA A 360 20.33 24.18 -9.90
CA ALA A 360 21.01 24.53 -11.15
C ALA A 360 21.13 26.04 -11.34
N ARG A 361 20.06 26.81 -11.04
CA ARG A 361 20.10 28.29 -11.08
C ARG A 361 21.12 28.89 -10.11
N MET A 362 21.36 28.22 -9.00
CA MET A 362 22.36 28.63 -8.00
C MET A 362 23.78 28.14 -8.36
N GLY A 363 23.94 27.42 -9.47
CA GLY A 363 25.23 26.82 -9.84
C GLY A 363 25.68 25.67 -8.97
N MET A 364 24.76 25.10 -8.16
CA MET A 364 25.08 24.02 -7.22
C MET A 364 25.04 22.62 -7.87
N VAL A 365 24.37 22.46 -8.99
CA VAL A 365 24.22 21.18 -9.70
C VAL A 365 24.64 21.35 -11.14
N GLN A 366 25.44 20.39 -11.62
CA GLN A 366 25.89 20.34 -13.02
C GLN A 366 24.96 19.45 -13.84
N GLU A 367 24.69 19.86 -15.08
CA GLU A 367 24.01 19.06 -16.09
C GLU A 367 25.05 18.37 -17.00
N PRO A 368 24.72 17.24 -17.63
CA PRO A 368 23.43 16.53 -17.60
C PRO A 368 23.28 15.60 -16.39
N ILE A 369 22.03 15.29 -16.04
CA ILE A 369 21.67 14.35 -14.97
C ILE A 369 21.56 12.94 -15.55
N LYS A 370 22.21 11.95 -14.90
CA LYS A 370 22.06 10.54 -15.26
C LYS A 370 20.81 9.93 -14.64
N VAL A 371 19.98 9.34 -15.47
CA VAL A 371 18.71 8.73 -15.08
C VAL A 371 18.63 7.32 -15.62
N ILE A 372 18.04 6.43 -14.85
CA ILE A 372 17.65 5.10 -15.32
C ILE A 372 16.27 5.27 -15.97
N SER A 373 16.20 5.07 -17.28
CA SER A 373 14.93 5.05 -18.01
C SER A 373 14.19 3.76 -17.65
N GLN A 374 13.02 3.87 -17.02
CA GLN A 374 12.10 2.73 -17.01
C GLN A 374 11.69 2.52 -18.49
N ARG A 375 12.13 1.40 -19.07
CA ARG A 375 11.48 0.92 -20.30
C ARG A 375 10.03 0.63 -19.93
N THR A 376 9.12 1.46 -20.45
CA THR A 376 7.71 1.14 -20.51
C THR A 376 7.61 -0.24 -21.17
N VAL A 377 7.26 -1.26 -20.39
CA VAL A 377 6.83 -2.54 -20.94
C VAL A 377 5.50 -2.24 -21.61
N SER A 378 5.54 -2.15 -22.94
CA SER A 378 4.38 -2.05 -23.82
C SER A 378 3.60 -3.38 -23.83
#